data_4a3c5031beec6472a367b6b2d9ae383a
#
_entry.id   4a3c5031beec6472a367b6b2d9ae383a
#
_cell.length_a   1.000
_cell.length_b   1.000
_cell.length_c   1.000
_cell.angle_alpha   90.00
_cell.angle_beta   90.00
_cell.angle_gamma   90.00
#
_symmetry.space_group_name_H-M   'P 1'
#
loop_
_entity.id
_entity.type
_entity.pdbx_description
1 polymer ?
#
loop_
_entity_poly.entity_id
_entity_poly.type
_entity_poly.pdbx_seq_one_letter_code
_entity_poly.pdbx_strand_id
1 'polypeptide(L)'
;VDGLYLLVVSETDPVASRVATEWGTLPASGDHVDGTSIRRLAPGVLELRRPGNHVDDERLDLRLPGYLRERRPTLVFPSIHRSKDNVPCLTTHALGNLGPVAEIGGRPRTVSPSDPRGMTAVLRSLSERGRAHGLTATLEATHHGPELGLPAFFAEIGYGTLTEPPPAAVRVLATALREIVPDAHDRVAMGVGGSHYAPHFTDLALRRRWAFGHIVSRHSLEVLDAETAQAAYAGTTGAEGIVYARAQDATNPVLSALGPRLRDQDALPRALAKELNDATRDARPSGT
;
A
#
# COMPACT_ATOMS: atom_id res chain seq x y z
N VAL A 1 -2.91 13.73 12.14
CA VAL A 1 -2.94 14.35 10.81
C VAL A 1 -3.76 13.42 9.95
N ASP A 2 -4.99 13.84 9.61
CA ASP A 2 -5.87 13.04 8.77
C ASP A 2 -5.27 13.00 7.36
N GLY A 3 -4.80 11.81 6.93
CA GLY A 3 -4.30 11.59 5.58
C GLY A 3 -5.38 11.89 4.55
N LEU A 4 -4.99 12.40 3.39
CA LEU A 4 -5.87 12.52 2.24
C LEU A 4 -5.59 11.39 1.27
N TYR A 5 -6.61 10.61 0.92
CA TYR A 5 -6.51 9.51 -0.02
C TYR A 5 -7.29 9.84 -1.29
N LEU A 6 -6.68 9.56 -2.44
CA LEU A 6 -7.34 9.62 -3.74
C LEU A 6 -7.38 8.21 -4.33
N LEU A 7 -8.56 7.60 -4.32
CA LEU A 7 -8.78 6.29 -4.91
C LEU A 7 -8.90 6.45 -6.43
N VAL A 8 -7.92 5.92 -7.16
CA VAL A 8 -7.86 5.98 -8.62
C VAL A 8 -8.46 4.71 -9.19
N VAL A 9 -9.66 4.83 -9.73
CA VAL A 9 -10.45 3.70 -10.26
C VAL A 9 -10.30 3.61 -11.77
N SER A 10 -9.65 2.56 -12.26
CA SER A 10 -9.66 2.23 -13.69
C SER A 10 -11.01 1.65 -14.09
N GLU A 11 -11.62 2.22 -15.14
CA GLU A 11 -12.88 1.70 -15.71
C GLU A 11 -12.68 0.41 -16.50
N THR A 12 -11.45 0.10 -16.90
CA THR A 12 -11.09 -1.13 -17.62
C THR A 12 -10.68 -2.27 -16.69
N ASP A 13 -10.42 -1.99 -15.41
CA ASP A 13 -10.08 -3.01 -14.42
C ASP A 13 -11.35 -3.60 -13.79
N PRO A 14 -11.56 -4.93 -13.86
CA PRO A 14 -12.77 -5.57 -13.38
C PRO A 14 -12.97 -5.48 -11.86
N VAL A 15 -11.89 -5.41 -11.08
CA VAL A 15 -11.96 -5.25 -9.62
C VAL A 15 -12.28 -3.80 -9.29
N ALA A 16 -11.52 -2.85 -9.85
CA ALA A 16 -11.73 -1.43 -9.60
C ALA A 16 -13.16 -0.98 -9.93
N SER A 17 -13.69 -1.38 -11.09
CA SER A 17 -15.06 -1.05 -11.51
C SER A 17 -16.12 -1.60 -10.54
N ARG A 18 -15.94 -2.84 -10.05
CA ARG A 18 -16.88 -3.44 -9.09
C ARG A 18 -16.77 -2.80 -7.71
N VAL A 19 -15.56 -2.51 -7.24
CA VAL A 19 -15.32 -1.77 -6.00
C VAL A 19 -16.02 -0.39 -6.04
N ALA A 20 -15.89 0.33 -7.14
CA ALA A 20 -16.56 1.62 -7.33
C ALA A 20 -18.11 1.49 -7.35
N THR A 21 -18.63 0.36 -7.84
CA THR A 21 -20.06 0.07 -7.80
C THR A 21 -20.60 -0.10 -6.38
N GLU A 22 -19.82 -0.71 -5.48
CA GLU A 22 -20.18 -0.84 -4.04
C GLU A 22 -20.31 0.52 -3.34
N TRP A 23 -19.62 1.55 -3.81
CA TRP A 23 -19.72 2.91 -3.25
C TRP A 23 -20.95 3.68 -3.74
N GLY A 24 -21.59 3.23 -4.82
CA GLY A 24 -22.78 3.85 -5.39
C GLY A 24 -22.53 5.21 -6.03
N THR A 25 -23.56 6.07 -6.00
CA THR A 25 -23.46 7.45 -6.52
C THR A 25 -22.82 8.37 -5.51
N LEU A 26 -21.71 8.98 -5.89
CA LEU A 26 -20.93 9.87 -5.02
C LEU A 26 -21.11 11.34 -5.44
N PRO A 27 -21.16 12.27 -4.46
CA PRO A 27 -21.22 13.69 -4.75
C PRO A 27 -19.88 14.19 -5.36
N ALA A 28 -19.98 15.05 -6.38
CA ALA A 28 -18.81 15.71 -6.94
C ALA A 28 -18.13 16.63 -5.92
N SER A 29 -16.79 16.73 -6.00
CA SER A 29 -16.04 17.70 -5.18
C SER A 29 -16.03 19.10 -5.78
N GLY A 30 -16.31 19.23 -7.07
CA GLY A 30 -16.13 20.43 -7.88
C GLY A 30 -14.82 20.43 -8.68
N ASP A 31 -13.95 19.46 -8.45
CA ASP A 31 -12.64 19.34 -9.11
C ASP A 31 -12.65 18.31 -10.22
N HIS A 32 -11.72 18.48 -11.17
CA HIS A 32 -11.59 17.61 -12.33
C HIS A 32 -10.12 17.30 -12.63
N VAL A 33 -9.89 16.13 -13.18
CA VAL A 33 -8.62 15.69 -13.78
C VAL A 33 -8.91 15.18 -15.18
N ASP A 34 -8.32 15.79 -16.20
CA ASP A 34 -8.52 15.45 -17.62
C ASP A 34 -10.03 15.37 -17.99
N GLY A 35 -10.84 16.30 -17.47
CA GLY A 35 -12.28 16.33 -17.71
C GLY A 35 -13.11 15.39 -16.83
N THR A 36 -12.51 14.52 -16.04
CA THR A 36 -13.21 13.61 -15.12
C THR A 36 -13.34 14.24 -13.74
N SER A 37 -14.56 14.24 -13.20
CA SER A 37 -14.84 14.80 -11.86
C SER A 37 -14.21 13.96 -10.75
N ILE A 38 -13.58 14.64 -9.80
CA ILE A 38 -13.23 14.05 -8.49
C ILE A 38 -14.50 14.01 -7.63
N ARG A 39 -14.72 12.92 -6.92
CA ARG A 39 -15.89 12.70 -6.06
C ARG A 39 -15.49 12.50 -4.61
N ARG A 40 -16.39 12.77 -3.68
CA ARG A 40 -16.17 12.56 -2.25
C ARG A 40 -16.75 11.22 -1.82
N LEU A 41 -15.90 10.31 -1.32
CA LEU A 41 -16.32 9.00 -0.84
C LEU A 41 -16.56 8.98 0.68
N ALA A 42 -15.63 9.55 1.42
CA ALA A 42 -15.69 9.66 2.89
C ALA A 42 -14.85 10.87 3.34
N PRO A 43 -14.90 11.28 4.62
CA PRO A 43 -13.97 12.26 5.15
C PRO A 43 -12.51 11.85 4.88
N GLY A 44 -11.74 12.71 4.21
CA GLY A 44 -10.37 12.43 3.82
C GLY A 44 -10.18 11.43 2.66
N VAL A 45 -11.27 10.91 2.06
CA VAL A 45 -11.19 9.95 0.94
C VAL A 45 -11.95 10.46 -0.28
N LEU A 46 -11.23 10.58 -1.38
CA LEU A 46 -11.74 11.00 -2.68
C LEU A 46 -11.70 9.84 -3.70
N GLU A 47 -12.52 9.91 -4.74
CA GLU A 47 -12.53 8.98 -5.87
C GLU A 47 -12.26 9.75 -7.17
N LEU A 48 -11.41 9.20 -8.03
CA LEU A 48 -11.19 9.63 -9.40
C LEU A 48 -11.30 8.43 -10.33
N ARG A 49 -12.25 8.44 -11.27
CA ARG A 49 -12.36 7.40 -12.32
C ARG A 49 -11.47 7.74 -13.50
N ARG A 50 -10.84 6.71 -14.05
CA ARG A 50 -9.94 6.83 -15.20
C ARG A 50 -10.35 5.85 -16.31
N PRO A 51 -10.43 6.29 -17.58
CA PRO A 51 -10.88 5.43 -18.68
C PRO A 51 -9.86 4.35 -19.07
N GLY A 52 -8.57 4.54 -18.71
CA GLY A 52 -7.48 3.63 -19.05
C GLY A 52 -7.06 2.72 -17.92
N ASN A 53 -6.04 1.89 -18.17
CA ASN A 53 -5.44 1.03 -17.18
C ASN A 53 -4.60 1.85 -16.18
N HIS A 54 -4.57 1.45 -14.92
CA HIS A 54 -3.80 2.10 -13.85
C HIS A 54 -2.31 2.26 -14.18
N VAL A 55 -1.70 1.22 -14.74
CA VAL A 55 -0.27 1.15 -15.02
C VAL A 55 0.17 2.07 -16.16
N ASP A 56 -0.77 2.55 -16.97
CA ASP A 56 -0.54 3.49 -18.07
C ASP A 56 -0.77 4.95 -17.64
N ASP A 57 -1.25 5.18 -16.42
CA ASP A 57 -1.57 6.53 -15.91
C ASP A 57 -0.35 7.22 -15.30
N GLU A 58 0.75 7.21 -16.05
CA GLU A 58 2.04 7.78 -15.68
C GLU A 58 1.91 9.26 -15.29
N ARG A 59 2.57 9.64 -14.21
CA ARG A 59 2.62 11.01 -13.72
C ARG A 59 1.24 11.64 -13.49
N LEU A 60 0.24 10.81 -13.11
CA LEU A 60 -1.11 11.29 -12.77
C LEU A 60 -1.05 12.40 -11.71
N ASP A 61 -0.13 12.31 -10.78
CA ASP A 61 0.12 13.31 -9.73
C ASP A 61 0.34 14.73 -10.28
N LEU A 62 0.95 14.88 -11.45
CA LEU A 62 1.17 16.20 -12.07
C LEU A 62 -0.09 16.80 -12.70
N ARG A 63 -1.10 15.97 -12.96
CA ARG A 63 -2.40 16.40 -13.55
C ARG A 63 -3.43 16.75 -12.51
N LEU A 64 -3.14 16.48 -11.22
CA LEU A 64 -4.01 16.87 -10.13
C LEU A 64 -4.09 18.40 -9.99
N PRO A 65 -5.24 18.96 -9.59
CA PRO A 65 -5.35 20.37 -9.20
C PRO A 65 -4.23 20.77 -8.22
N GLY A 66 -3.66 21.95 -8.40
CA GLY A 66 -2.48 22.41 -7.64
C GLY A 66 -2.65 22.28 -6.13
N TYR A 67 -3.78 22.75 -5.60
CA TYR A 67 -4.08 22.67 -4.17
C TYR A 67 -4.20 21.22 -3.64
N LEU A 68 -4.69 20.25 -4.45
CA LEU A 68 -4.69 18.84 -4.07
C LEU A 68 -3.28 18.28 -4.04
N ARG A 69 -2.48 18.61 -5.04
CA ARG A 69 -1.08 18.20 -5.11
C ARG A 69 -0.27 18.75 -3.92
N GLU A 70 -0.49 19.99 -3.52
CA GLU A 70 0.13 20.60 -2.33
C GLU A 70 -0.24 19.87 -1.03
N ARG A 71 -1.45 19.33 -0.92
CA ARG A 71 -1.88 18.50 0.21
C ARG A 71 -1.27 17.10 0.20
N ARG A 72 -0.53 16.74 -0.85
CA ARG A 72 0.16 15.46 -1.02
C ARG A 72 -0.73 14.24 -0.70
N PRO A 73 -1.85 14.05 -1.42
CA PRO A 73 -2.69 12.88 -1.20
C PRO A 73 -1.91 11.59 -1.49
N THR A 74 -2.25 10.52 -0.78
CA THR A 74 -1.83 9.17 -1.18
C THR A 74 -2.76 8.68 -2.28
N LEU A 75 -2.19 8.29 -3.44
CA LEU A 75 -2.94 7.69 -4.54
C LEU A 75 -3.07 6.18 -4.27
N VAL A 76 -4.30 5.68 -4.28
CA VAL A 76 -4.57 4.26 -4.02
C VAL A 76 -5.29 3.65 -5.22
N PHE A 77 -4.77 2.54 -5.70
CA PHE A 77 -5.26 1.87 -6.89
C PHE A 77 -5.94 0.54 -6.52
N PRO A 78 -7.28 0.48 -6.43
CA PRO A 78 -7.97 -0.81 -6.41
C PRO A 78 -7.76 -1.52 -7.74
N SER A 79 -7.35 -2.79 -7.74
CA SER A 79 -6.99 -3.49 -8.97
C SER A 79 -7.15 -5.00 -8.87
N ILE A 80 -7.11 -5.65 -10.03
CA ILE A 80 -6.99 -7.10 -10.12
C ILE A 80 -5.54 -7.52 -9.87
N HIS A 81 -5.33 -8.44 -8.90
CA HIS A 81 -4.07 -9.14 -8.77
C HIS A 81 -4.00 -10.33 -9.75
N ARG A 82 -2.92 -10.40 -10.53
CA ARG A 82 -2.64 -11.51 -11.45
C ARG A 82 -1.32 -12.18 -11.08
N SER A 83 -1.35 -13.48 -10.85
CA SER A 83 -0.14 -14.27 -10.59
C SER A 83 -0.11 -15.53 -11.44
N LYS A 84 1.09 -16.07 -11.67
CA LYS A 84 1.27 -17.34 -12.40
C LYS A 84 0.58 -18.51 -11.70
N ASP A 85 0.55 -18.48 -10.38
CA ASP A 85 -0.01 -19.55 -9.55
C ASP A 85 -1.52 -19.43 -9.34
N ASN A 86 -2.15 -18.35 -9.82
CA ASN A 86 -3.57 -18.08 -9.68
C ASN A 86 -4.11 -18.26 -8.25
N VAL A 87 -3.34 -17.85 -7.25
CA VAL A 87 -3.72 -17.98 -5.84
C VAL A 87 -4.75 -16.91 -5.47
N PRO A 88 -5.94 -17.28 -4.97
CA PRO A 88 -6.90 -16.30 -4.46
C PRO A 88 -6.35 -15.60 -3.22
N CYS A 89 -6.25 -14.27 -3.27
CA CYS A 89 -5.72 -13.47 -2.17
C CYS A 89 -6.17 -12.00 -2.26
N LEU A 90 -6.00 -11.29 -1.15
CA LEU A 90 -6.09 -9.84 -1.09
C LEU A 90 -4.68 -9.30 -0.86
N THR A 91 -4.24 -8.33 -1.65
CA THR A 91 -2.87 -7.85 -1.56
C THR A 91 -2.77 -6.34 -1.44
N THR A 92 -1.65 -5.87 -0.90
CA THR A 92 -1.23 -4.46 -0.99
C THR A 92 0.26 -4.38 -1.26
N HIS A 93 0.68 -3.44 -2.11
CA HIS A 93 2.09 -3.23 -2.41
C HIS A 93 2.41 -1.79 -2.84
N ALA A 94 3.66 -1.38 -2.62
CA ALA A 94 4.22 -0.13 -3.14
C ALA A 94 4.64 -0.29 -4.61
N LEU A 95 4.64 0.82 -5.36
CA LEU A 95 4.91 0.88 -6.78
C LEU A 95 6.41 1.08 -7.09
N GLY A 96 6.90 0.37 -8.09
CA GLY A 96 8.24 0.62 -8.64
C GLY A 96 8.89 -0.58 -9.31
N ASN A 97 9.80 -0.30 -10.23
CA ASN A 97 10.62 -1.28 -10.92
C ASN A 97 12.03 -1.27 -10.34
N LEU A 98 12.35 -2.21 -9.46
CA LEU A 98 13.65 -2.27 -8.77
C LEU A 98 14.79 -2.78 -9.65
N GLY A 99 14.48 -3.40 -10.77
CA GLY A 99 15.42 -3.97 -11.73
C GLY A 99 15.57 -3.15 -13.02
N PRO A 100 16.40 -3.64 -13.96
CA PRO A 100 16.68 -2.97 -15.23
C PRO A 100 15.54 -3.07 -16.26
N VAL A 101 14.42 -3.71 -15.91
CA VAL A 101 13.29 -3.94 -16.80
C VAL A 101 12.01 -3.38 -16.15
N ALA A 102 11.15 -2.78 -16.97
CA ALA A 102 9.80 -2.34 -16.60
C ALA A 102 8.81 -2.90 -17.64
N GLU A 103 8.22 -4.05 -17.35
CA GLU A 103 7.29 -4.70 -18.28
C GLU A 103 5.86 -4.17 -18.15
N ILE A 104 5.52 -3.64 -16.97
CA ILE A 104 4.16 -3.20 -16.64
C ILE A 104 4.23 -1.80 -16.02
N GLY A 105 4.20 -0.77 -16.86
CA GLY A 105 4.23 0.63 -16.45
C GLY A 105 5.45 1.07 -15.66
N GLY A 106 5.65 2.37 -15.54
CA GLY A 106 6.81 2.98 -14.92
C GLY A 106 8.08 2.88 -15.76
N ARG A 107 9.20 3.26 -15.18
CA ARG A 107 10.53 3.15 -15.82
C ARG A 107 11.40 2.14 -15.06
N PRO A 108 12.39 1.50 -15.73
CA PRO A 108 13.38 0.68 -15.05
C PRO A 108 14.09 1.47 -13.92
N ARG A 109 14.38 0.79 -12.81
CA ARG A 109 15.12 1.33 -11.67
C ARG A 109 14.50 2.59 -11.05
N THR A 110 13.17 2.72 -11.11
CA THR A 110 12.45 3.81 -10.49
C THR A 110 11.37 3.29 -9.54
N VAL A 111 11.14 4.03 -8.45
CA VAL A 111 10.09 3.75 -7.49
C VAL A 111 9.29 5.02 -7.23
N SER A 112 8.01 4.89 -6.98
CA SER A 112 7.15 5.98 -6.49
C SER A 112 7.26 6.06 -4.96
N PRO A 113 7.11 7.23 -4.32
CA PRO A 113 6.97 7.28 -2.87
C PRO A 113 5.85 6.35 -2.39
N SER A 114 6.01 5.71 -1.25
CA SER A 114 5.01 4.85 -0.64
C SER A 114 4.38 5.50 0.60
N ASP A 115 3.18 5.06 0.97
CA ASP A 115 2.54 5.35 2.26
C ASP A 115 2.48 4.07 3.11
N PRO A 116 3.51 3.78 3.91
CA PRO A 116 3.59 2.53 4.67
C PRO A 116 2.44 2.34 5.65
N ARG A 117 2.03 3.41 6.35
CA ARG A 117 0.97 3.34 7.36
C ARG A 117 -0.41 3.20 6.74
N GLY A 118 -0.70 3.92 5.66
CA GLY A 118 -1.94 3.79 4.90
C GLY A 118 -2.07 2.40 4.28
N MET A 119 -1.03 1.91 3.62
CA MET A 119 -0.98 0.56 3.05
C MET A 119 -1.18 -0.52 4.11
N THR A 120 -0.54 -0.38 5.28
CA THR A 120 -0.69 -1.33 6.39
C THR A 120 -2.08 -1.27 7.02
N ALA A 121 -2.71 -0.10 7.11
CA ALA A 121 -4.09 0.04 7.57
C ALA A 121 -5.06 -0.72 6.66
N VAL A 122 -4.90 -0.59 5.34
CA VAL A 122 -5.68 -1.36 4.36
C VAL A 122 -5.43 -2.85 4.53
N LEU A 123 -4.17 -3.31 4.58
CA LEU A 123 -3.83 -4.73 4.80
C LEU A 123 -4.53 -5.31 6.04
N ARG A 124 -4.51 -4.60 7.16
CA ARG A 124 -5.15 -5.04 8.41
C ARG A 124 -6.65 -5.15 8.28
N SER A 125 -7.29 -4.16 7.64
CA SER A 125 -8.72 -4.17 7.35
C SER A 125 -9.08 -5.34 6.43
N LEU A 126 -8.30 -5.59 5.38
CA LEU A 126 -8.47 -6.74 4.48
C LEU A 126 -8.34 -8.07 5.23
N SER A 127 -7.34 -8.21 6.10
CA SER A 127 -7.12 -9.42 6.90
C SER A 127 -8.24 -9.68 7.90
N GLU A 128 -8.68 -8.66 8.62
CA GLU A 128 -9.74 -8.77 9.62
C GLU A 128 -11.07 -9.13 8.99
N ARG A 129 -11.50 -8.35 7.99
CA ARG A 129 -12.79 -8.52 7.32
C ARG A 129 -12.83 -9.74 6.40
N GLY A 130 -11.70 -10.03 5.73
CA GLY A 130 -11.59 -11.17 4.81
C GLY A 130 -11.65 -12.52 5.48
N ARG A 131 -11.23 -12.62 6.75
CA ARG A 131 -11.18 -13.87 7.52
C ARG A 131 -12.55 -14.58 7.57
N ALA A 132 -13.64 -13.83 7.75
CA ALA A 132 -14.99 -14.38 7.78
C ALA A 132 -15.44 -15.01 6.45
N HIS A 133 -14.72 -14.72 5.37
CA HIS A 133 -14.97 -15.20 4.02
C HIS A 133 -13.89 -16.17 3.50
N GLY A 134 -12.97 -16.60 4.38
CA GLY A 134 -11.85 -17.48 4.00
C GLY A 134 -10.81 -16.82 3.11
N LEU A 135 -10.76 -15.48 3.06
CA LEU A 135 -9.82 -14.72 2.26
C LEU A 135 -8.53 -14.45 3.04
N THR A 136 -7.39 -14.65 2.40
CA THR A 136 -6.07 -14.34 2.96
C THR A 136 -5.59 -12.99 2.45
N ALA A 137 -5.08 -12.14 3.35
CA ALA A 137 -4.46 -10.87 2.98
C ALA A 137 -2.94 -10.91 3.18
N THR A 138 -2.18 -10.33 2.25
CA THR A 138 -0.72 -10.30 2.30
C THR A 138 -0.15 -9.00 1.70
N LEU A 139 1.04 -8.61 2.17
CA LEU A 139 1.89 -7.66 1.46
C LEU A 139 2.55 -8.35 0.27
N GLU A 140 2.86 -7.56 -0.75
CA GLU A 140 3.74 -7.99 -1.83
C GLU A 140 5.00 -7.13 -1.89
N ALA A 141 6.04 -7.70 -2.48
CA ALA A 141 7.24 -6.95 -2.81
C ALA A 141 6.93 -5.84 -3.81
N THR A 142 7.67 -4.74 -3.74
CA THR A 142 7.57 -3.64 -4.69
C THR A 142 7.72 -4.11 -6.11
N HIS A 143 6.76 -3.81 -6.96
CA HIS A 143 6.80 -4.14 -8.39
C HIS A 143 5.90 -3.18 -9.20
N HIS A 144 6.09 -3.14 -10.48
CA HIS A 144 5.45 -2.36 -11.55
C HIS A 144 5.12 -0.88 -11.25
N GLY A 145 4.74 -0.16 -12.32
CA GLY A 145 4.29 1.23 -12.27
C GLY A 145 2.81 1.40 -11.89
N PRO A 146 2.28 2.60 -12.09
CA PRO A 146 2.90 3.75 -12.79
C PRO A 146 3.97 4.46 -11.95
N GLU A 147 4.78 5.32 -12.58
CA GLU A 147 5.71 6.21 -11.89
C GLU A 147 4.99 7.49 -11.44
N LEU A 148 5.06 7.80 -10.15
CA LEU A 148 4.40 8.94 -9.52
C LEU A 148 5.35 9.70 -8.59
N GLY A 149 5.15 10.99 -8.43
CA GLY A 149 5.87 11.83 -7.47
C GLY A 149 5.16 11.99 -6.11
N LEU A 150 3.95 11.46 -5.96
CA LEU A 150 3.18 11.43 -4.72
C LEU A 150 3.16 10.00 -4.13
N PRO A 151 2.93 9.86 -2.80
CA PRO A 151 2.78 8.55 -2.19
C PRO A 151 1.68 7.73 -2.87
N ALA A 152 1.97 6.43 -3.11
CA ALA A 152 1.01 5.57 -3.76
C ALA A 152 1.17 4.10 -3.35
N PHE A 153 0.06 3.33 -3.49
CA PHE A 153 0.06 1.88 -3.36
C PHE A 153 -1.12 1.25 -4.09
N PHE A 154 -0.98 -0.03 -4.44
CA PHE A 154 -2.07 -0.87 -4.91
C PHE A 154 -2.73 -1.63 -3.78
N ALA A 155 -4.04 -1.86 -3.92
CA ALA A 155 -4.83 -2.75 -3.08
C ALA A 155 -5.68 -3.63 -3.99
N GLU A 156 -5.44 -4.94 -3.97
CA GLU A 156 -5.85 -5.82 -5.04
C GLU A 156 -6.62 -7.06 -4.59
N ILE A 157 -7.39 -7.61 -5.53
CA ILE A 157 -8.07 -8.91 -5.38
C ILE A 157 -7.52 -9.87 -6.44
N GLY A 158 -6.85 -10.94 -5.99
CA GLY A 158 -6.59 -12.13 -6.77
C GLY A 158 -7.74 -13.12 -6.58
N TYR A 159 -8.34 -13.56 -7.67
CA TYR A 159 -9.45 -14.50 -7.62
C TYR A 159 -9.22 -15.79 -8.42
N GLY A 160 -7.93 -16.08 -8.67
CA GLY A 160 -7.48 -17.33 -9.25
C GLY A 160 -8.04 -17.57 -10.65
N THR A 161 -8.65 -18.72 -10.83
CA THR A 161 -9.24 -19.14 -12.13
C THR A 161 -10.69 -18.71 -12.30
N LEU A 162 -11.27 -17.98 -11.36
CA LEU A 162 -12.64 -17.46 -11.50
C LEU A 162 -12.69 -16.40 -12.60
N THR A 163 -13.84 -16.31 -13.28
CA THR A 163 -14.07 -15.33 -14.35
C THR A 163 -14.31 -13.92 -13.82
N GLU A 164 -14.75 -13.81 -12.56
CA GLU A 164 -15.10 -12.55 -11.92
C GLU A 164 -14.65 -12.53 -10.46
N PRO A 165 -14.33 -11.35 -9.90
CA PRO A 165 -13.97 -11.23 -8.49
C PRO A 165 -15.15 -11.60 -7.59
N PRO A 166 -14.93 -12.41 -6.52
CA PRO A 166 -15.98 -12.78 -5.58
C PRO A 166 -16.64 -11.56 -4.94
N PRO A 167 -17.97 -11.46 -4.88
CA PRO A 167 -18.65 -10.30 -4.29
C PRO A 167 -18.24 -10.00 -2.84
N ALA A 168 -17.90 -11.02 -2.05
CA ALA A 168 -17.40 -10.85 -0.71
C ALA A 168 -16.04 -10.13 -0.70
N ALA A 169 -15.11 -10.51 -1.58
CA ALA A 169 -13.81 -9.87 -1.71
C ALA A 169 -13.95 -8.40 -2.14
N VAL A 170 -14.84 -8.14 -3.09
CA VAL A 170 -15.14 -6.77 -3.57
C VAL A 170 -15.65 -5.90 -2.41
N ARG A 171 -16.63 -6.36 -1.62
CA ARG A 171 -17.14 -5.63 -0.46
C ARG A 171 -16.07 -5.40 0.61
N VAL A 172 -15.24 -6.40 0.87
CA VAL A 172 -14.12 -6.28 1.83
C VAL A 172 -13.14 -5.20 1.39
N LEU A 173 -12.72 -5.20 0.11
CA LEU A 173 -11.82 -4.19 -0.44
C LEU A 173 -12.48 -2.81 -0.45
N ALA A 174 -13.71 -2.70 -0.92
CA ALA A 174 -14.45 -1.42 -0.98
C ALA A 174 -14.57 -0.77 0.41
N THR A 175 -14.85 -1.59 1.45
CA THR A 175 -14.95 -1.10 2.83
C THR A 175 -13.56 -0.70 3.37
N ALA A 176 -12.53 -1.51 3.14
CA ALA A 176 -11.18 -1.21 3.59
C ALA A 176 -10.65 0.12 3.01
N LEU A 177 -10.95 0.39 1.74
CA LEU A 177 -10.55 1.62 1.05
C LEU A 177 -11.38 2.86 1.47
N ARG A 178 -12.63 2.66 1.84
CA ARG A 178 -13.47 3.74 2.37
C ARG A 178 -13.08 4.17 3.78
N GLU A 179 -12.48 3.27 4.56
CA GLU A 179 -12.22 3.43 5.99
C GLU A 179 -10.71 3.34 6.29
N ILE A 180 -9.86 4.05 5.51
CA ILE A 180 -8.40 4.04 5.72
C ILE A 180 -8.07 4.88 6.96
N VAL A 181 -7.64 4.24 8.03
CA VAL A 181 -7.22 4.90 9.27
C VAL A 181 -5.83 4.40 9.67
N PRO A 182 -4.75 5.13 9.28
CA PRO A 182 -3.39 4.77 9.66
C PRO A 182 -3.17 4.85 11.17
N ASP A 183 -2.40 3.90 11.71
CA ASP A 183 -1.94 3.98 13.10
C ASP A 183 -0.64 4.79 13.15
N ALA A 184 -0.69 5.98 13.75
CA ALA A 184 0.46 6.88 13.86
C ALA A 184 1.60 6.29 14.72
N HIS A 185 1.30 5.30 15.56
CA HIS A 185 2.29 4.64 16.41
C HIS A 185 2.97 3.44 15.72
N ASP A 186 2.59 3.09 14.49
CA ASP A 186 3.32 2.07 13.76
C ASP A 186 4.71 2.59 13.40
N ARG A 187 5.72 1.78 13.66
CA ARG A 187 7.09 2.02 13.21
C ARG A 187 7.20 1.72 11.71
N VAL A 188 7.92 2.54 11.01
CA VAL A 188 8.05 2.43 9.55
C VAL A 188 9.41 1.86 9.16
N ALA A 189 9.41 0.89 8.25
CA ALA A 189 10.64 0.32 7.72
C ALA A 189 10.54 -0.01 6.23
N MET A 190 11.68 -0.05 5.55
CA MET A 190 11.83 -0.77 4.30
C MET A 190 12.05 -2.25 4.61
N GLY A 191 11.34 -3.13 3.89
CA GLY A 191 11.52 -4.58 4.00
C GLY A 191 12.54 -5.10 2.99
N VAL A 192 13.37 -6.07 3.38
CA VAL A 192 14.36 -6.67 2.48
C VAL A 192 14.40 -8.19 2.63
N GLY A 193 14.34 -8.88 1.50
CA GLY A 193 14.39 -10.34 1.40
C GLY A 193 13.01 -10.99 1.30
N GLY A 194 13.00 -12.30 1.32
CA GLY A 194 11.77 -13.09 1.20
C GLY A 194 11.28 -13.27 -0.24
N SER A 195 10.10 -13.83 -0.37
CA SER A 195 9.41 -14.06 -1.64
C SER A 195 8.60 -12.84 -2.07
N HIS A 196 7.97 -12.94 -3.25
CA HIS A 196 7.09 -11.90 -3.79
C HIS A 196 5.93 -11.58 -2.84
N TYR A 197 5.26 -12.57 -2.27
CA TYR A 197 4.15 -12.38 -1.33
C TYR A 197 4.56 -11.97 0.10
N ALA A 198 5.81 -11.72 0.35
CA ALA A 198 6.36 -11.10 1.56
C ALA A 198 5.75 -11.60 2.91
N PRO A 199 5.64 -12.92 3.17
CA PRO A 199 4.91 -13.43 4.34
C PRO A 199 5.50 -13.00 5.67
N HIS A 200 6.82 -12.84 5.77
CA HIS A 200 7.49 -12.34 6.96
C HIS A 200 7.04 -10.93 7.33
N PHE A 201 7.05 -10.01 6.37
CA PHE A 201 6.62 -8.63 6.59
C PHE A 201 5.12 -8.52 6.83
N THR A 202 4.34 -9.38 6.18
CA THR A 202 2.89 -9.51 6.44
C THR A 202 2.62 -9.90 7.89
N ASP A 203 3.31 -10.91 8.41
CA ASP A 203 3.15 -11.33 9.81
C ASP A 203 3.51 -10.20 10.78
N LEU A 204 4.63 -9.51 10.56
CA LEU A 204 5.03 -8.36 11.36
C LEU A 204 4.02 -7.21 11.31
N ALA A 205 3.50 -6.89 10.12
CA ALA A 205 2.50 -5.83 9.94
C ALA A 205 1.17 -6.16 10.63
N LEU A 206 0.75 -7.44 10.62
CA LEU A 206 -0.50 -7.89 11.22
C LEU A 206 -0.40 -8.07 12.74
N ARG A 207 0.72 -8.59 13.24
CA ARG A 207 0.87 -8.98 14.65
C ARG A 207 1.63 -7.98 15.50
N ARG A 208 2.43 -7.11 14.87
CA ARG A 208 3.23 -6.10 15.54
C ARG A 208 2.91 -4.70 15.02
N ARG A 209 3.52 -3.70 15.63
CA ARG A 209 3.41 -2.30 15.20
C ARG A 209 4.48 -1.97 14.14
N TRP A 210 4.44 -2.70 13.02
CA TRP A 210 5.24 -2.43 11.85
C TRP A 210 4.37 -1.97 10.68
N ALA A 211 4.85 -0.97 9.95
CA ALA A 211 4.34 -0.56 8.65
C ALA A 211 5.48 -0.61 7.64
N PHE A 212 5.29 -1.34 6.57
CA PHE A 212 6.29 -1.49 5.52
C PHE A 212 5.89 -0.67 4.30
N GLY A 213 6.87 0.08 3.74
CA GLY A 213 6.74 0.73 2.46
C GLY A 213 7.26 -0.17 1.34
N HIS A 214 8.41 0.21 0.75
CA HIS A 214 9.04 -0.66 -0.23
C HIS A 214 9.53 -1.95 0.41
N ILE A 215 9.27 -3.06 -0.29
CA ILE A 215 9.79 -4.39 0.05
C ILE A 215 10.59 -4.91 -1.14
N VAL A 216 11.89 -5.07 -0.93
CA VAL A 216 12.82 -5.61 -1.93
C VAL A 216 12.85 -7.13 -1.80
N SER A 217 12.26 -7.85 -2.73
CA SER A 217 12.27 -9.33 -2.73
C SER A 217 13.68 -9.87 -2.94
N ARG A 218 13.88 -11.16 -2.61
CA ARG A 218 15.15 -11.85 -2.88
C ARG A 218 15.54 -11.78 -4.36
N HIS A 219 14.60 -11.90 -5.28
CA HIS A 219 14.87 -11.81 -6.72
C HIS A 219 15.28 -10.40 -7.13
N SER A 220 14.64 -9.37 -6.56
CA SER A 220 15.01 -7.98 -6.82
C SER A 220 16.40 -7.66 -6.28
N LEU A 221 16.84 -8.29 -5.18
CA LEU A 221 18.20 -8.11 -4.62
C LEU A 221 19.33 -8.47 -5.59
N GLU A 222 19.08 -9.40 -6.51
CA GLU A 222 20.09 -9.88 -7.47
C GLU A 222 20.42 -8.80 -8.53
N VAL A 223 19.50 -7.89 -8.79
CA VAL A 223 19.61 -6.87 -9.84
C VAL A 223 19.55 -5.43 -9.30
N LEU A 224 19.44 -5.28 -7.98
CA LEU A 224 19.35 -4.01 -7.29
C LEU A 224 20.69 -3.28 -7.30
N ASP A 225 20.72 -2.04 -7.77
CA ASP A 225 21.89 -1.16 -7.61
C ASP A 225 21.73 -0.17 -6.44
N ALA A 226 22.81 0.54 -6.14
CA ALA A 226 22.85 1.45 -5.00
C ALA A 226 21.90 2.65 -5.14
N GLU A 227 21.72 3.17 -6.33
CA GLU A 227 20.84 4.31 -6.60
C GLU A 227 19.36 3.91 -6.41
N THR A 228 18.95 2.77 -6.98
CA THR A 228 17.60 2.24 -6.83
C THR A 228 17.32 1.84 -5.37
N ALA A 229 18.30 1.26 -4.68
CA ALA A 229 18.17 0.93 -3.27
C ALA A 229 17.97 2.19 -2.40
N GLN A 230 18.75 3.24 -2.67
CA GLN A 230 18.60 4.54 -2.01
C GLN A 230 17.23 5.17 -2.31
N ALA A 231 16.77 5.10 -3.56
CA ALA A 231 15.46 5.60 -3.95
C ALA A 231 14.32 4.86 -3.23
N ALA A 232 14.39 3.53 -3.13
CA ALA A 232 13.41 2.72 -2.40
C ALA A 232 13.40 3.03 -0.89
N TYR A 233 14.58 3.20 -0.28
CA TYR A 233 14.67 3.59 1.12
C TYR A 233 14.08 5.00 1.36
N ALA A 234 14.49 5.97 0.58
CA ALA A 234 13.98 7.36 0.66
C ALA A 234 12.47 7.44 0.31
N GLY A 235 12.01 6.63 -0.65
CA GLY A 235 10.61 6.50 -1.06
C GLY A 235 9.74 5.77 -0.03
N THR A 236 10.33 5.09 0.96
CA THR A 236 9.59 4.55 2.11
C THR A 236 9.33 5.68 3.11
N THR A 237 8.22 6.39 2.94
CA THR A 237 7.92 7.63 3.67
C THR A 237 7.94 7.41 5.18
N GLY A 238 8.87 8.06 5.86
CA GLY A 238 9.03 7.95 7.32
C GLY A 238 9.82 6.72 7.79
N ALA A 239 10.59 6.08 6.91
CA ALA A 239 11.42 4.93 7.28
C ALA A 239 12.41 5.26 8.40
N GLU A 240 12.39 4.43 9.45
CA GLU A 240 13.32 4.49 10.58
C GLU A 240 14.55 3.59 10.34
N GLY A 241 14.47 2.68 9.37
CA GLY A 241 15.52 1.74 9.02
C GLY A 241 15.02 0.59 8.18
N ILE A 242 15.77 -0.51 8.19
CA ILE A 242 15.54 -1.69 7.35
C ILE A 242 15.30 -2.92 8.21
N VAL A 243 14.22 -3.65 7.93
CA VAL A 243 13.95 -4.98 8.47
C VAL A 243 14.28 -6.02 7.41
N TYR A 244 15.06 -7.03 7.79
CA TYR A 244 15.51 -8.10 6.90
C TYR A 244 14.78 -9.40 7.21
N ALA A 245 14.25 -10.06 6.19
CA ALA A 245 13.58 -11.35 6.35
C ALA A 245 14.54 -12.45 6.82
N ARG A 246 15.83 -12.34 6.49
CA ARG A 246 16.88 -13.27 6.92
C ARG A 246 18.17 -12.52 7.22
N ALA A 247 18.94 -13.02 8.19
CA ALA A 247 20.19 -12.41 8.61
C ALA A 247 21.19 -12.22 7.46
N GLN A 248 21.25 -13.15 6.52
CA GLN A 248 22.13 -13.11 5.35
C GLN A 248 21.76 -12.00 4.35
N ASP A 249 20.51 -11.59 4.28
CA ASP A 249 20.09 -10.49 3.38
C ASP A 249 20.72 -9.15 3.82
N ALA A 250 21.07 -9.03 5.10
CA ALA A 250 21.71 -7.83 5.66
C ALA A 250 23.21 -7.70 5.29
N THR A 251 23.81 -8.70 4.67
CA THR A 251 25.22 -8.66 4.21
C THR A 251 25.37 -8.07 2.81
N ASN A 252 24.27 -7.74 2.14
CA ASN A 252 24.31 -7.12 0.83
C ASN A 252 24.95 -5.71 0.91
N PRO A 253 26.09 -5.48 0.20
CA PRO A 253 26.85 -4.24 0.32
C PRO A 253 26.06 -3.00 -0.17
N VAL A 254 25.12 -3.18 -1.08
CA VAL A 254 24.25 -2.11 -1.60
C VAL A 254 23.36 -1.52 -0.51
N LEU A 255 22.97 -2.34 0.47
CA LEU A 255 22.04 -1.95 1.54
C LEU A 255 22.72 -1.46 2.81
N SER A 256 24.00 -1.78 3.00
CA SER A 256 24.73 -1.53 4.26
C SER A 256 24.86 -0.06 4.63
N ALA A 257 24.76 0.86 3.65
CA ALA A 257 24.91 2.30 3.82
C ALA A 257 23.57 3.05 3.93
N LEU A 258 22.41 2.38 3.76
CA LEU A 258 21.13 3.08 3.60
C LEU A 258 20.51 3.53 4.92
N GLY A 259 20.61 2.72 5.94
CA GLY A 259 19.96 3.02 7.23
C GLY A 259 20.21 1.94 8.29
N PRO A 260 19.77 2.17 9.53
CA PRO A 260 19.99 1.22 10.60
C PRO A 260 19.22 -0.10 10.35
N ARG A 261 19.85 -1.20 10.72
CA ARG A 261 19.17 -2.49 10.77
C ARG A 261 18.24 -2.52 11.98
N LEU A 262 16.97 -2.76 11.73
CA LEU A 262 15.93 -2.94 12.73
C LEU A 262 15.63 -4.44 12.93
N ARG A 263 15.22 -4.81 14.15
CA ARG A 263 14.86 -6.19 14.49
C ARG A 263 13.36 -6.33 14.60
N ASP A 264 12.84 -7.51 14.37
CA ASP A 264 11.40 -7.82 14.45
C ASP A 264 10.78 -7.39 15.78
N GLN A 265 11.53 -7.56 16.86
CA GLN A 265 11.12 -7.23 18.22
C GLN A 265 11.18 -5.74 18.57
N ASP A 266 11.77 -4.90 17.72
CA ASP A 266 11.88 -3.46 17.98
C ASP A 266 10.50 -2.76 17.94
N ALA A 267 9.46 -3.44 17.46
CA ALA A 267 8.09 -2.98 17.54
C ALA A 267 7.25 -3.83 18.52
N LEU A 268 6.42 -3.17 19.31
CA LEU A 268 5.55 -3.84 20.28
C LEU A 268 4.53 -4.76 19.59
N PRO A 269 4.18 -5.92 20.22
CA PRO A 269 3.00 -6.70 19.83
C PRO A 269 1.73 -5.85 19.87
N ARG A 270 0.84 -5.98 18.88
CA ARG A 270 -0.39 -5.19 18.81
C ARG A 270 -1.32 -5.42 20.00
N ALA A 271 -1.41 -6.65 20.51
CA ALA A 271 -2.19 -6.95 21.71
C ALA A 271 -1.72 -6.13 22.93
N LEU A 272 -0.41 -6.16 23.21
CA LEU A 272 0.18 -5.40 24.31
C LEU A 272 0.03 -3.88 24.13
N ALA A 273 0.15 -3.40 22.88
CA ALA A 273 -0.02 -1.98 22.61
C ALA A 273 -1.46 -1.50 22.83
N LYS A 274 -2.46 -2.37 22.60
CA LYS A 274 -3.87 -2.07 22.91
C LYS A 274 -4.07 -1.97 24.43
N GLU A 275 -3.57 -2.93 25.19
CA GLU A 275 -3.65 -2.91 26.67
C GLU A 275 -3.04 -1.65 27.28
N LEU A 276 -1.87 -1.21 26.78
CA LEU A 276 -1.22 0.03 27.22
C LEU A 276 -2.04 1.28 26.89
N ASN A 277 -2.67 1.34 25.70
CA ASN A 277 -3.51 2.45 25.30
C ASN A 277 -4.80 2.51 26.13
N ASP A 278 -5.43 1.36 26.41
CA ASP A 278 -6.64 1.28 27.23
C ASP A 278 -6.32 1.72 28.66
N ALA A 279 -5.22 1.24 29.26
CA ALA A 279 -4.76 1.65 30.60
C ALA A 279 -4.46 3.16 30.72
N THR A 280 -3.92 3.78 29.65
CA THR A 280 -3.65 5.23 29.63
C THR A 280 -4.91 6.08 29.42
N ARG A 281 -5.95 5.54 28.82
CA ARG A 281 -7.26 6.19 28.72
C ARG A 281 -8.00 6.23 30.06
N ASP A 282 -7.95 5.13 30.79
CA ASP A 282 -8.61 5.00 32.10
C ASP A 282 -7.89 5.82 33.19
N ALA A 283 -6.59 6.11 33.00
CA ALA A 283 -5.79 6.93 33.93
C ALA A 283 -5.92 8.44 33.73
N ARG A 284 -6.70 8.94 32.76
CA ARG A 284 -6.97 10.38 32.63
C ARG A 284 -7.97 10.79 33.68
N PRO A 285 -7.63 11.73 34.60
CA PRO A 285 -8.60 12.22 35.57
C PRO A 285 -9.79 12.82 34.84
N SER A 286 -11.00 12.41 35.23
CA SER A 286 -12.24 13.05 34.83
C SER A 286 -12.13 14.52 35.20
N GLY A 287 -11.89 15.37 34.18
CA GLY A 287 -11.76 16.80 34.36
C GLY A 287 -13.05 17.37 34.94
N THR A 288 -12.90 17.99 36.08
CA THR A 288 -13.88 18.88 36.68
C THR A 288 -13.94 20.21 35.91
#